data_7522e039e937d10410de4b56c75464ce
#
_entry.id   7522e039e937d10410de4b56c75464ce
#
_cell.length_a   1.000
_cell.length_b   1.000
_cell.length_c   1.000
_cell.angle_alpha   90.00
_cell.angle_beta   90.00
_cell.angle_gamma   90.00
#
_symmetry.space_group_name_H-M   'P 1'
#
loop_
_entity.id
_entity.type
_entity.pdbx_description
1 polymer ?
#
loop_
_entity_poly.entity_id
_entity_poly.type
_entity_poly.pdbx_seq_one_letter_code
_entity_poly.pdbx_strand_id
1 'polypeptide(L)'
;LYQALYRKWRPQTFADVIGQQHITDTLRAQLQSGRLSHAYLFTGTRGTGKTTCAKILARAVNCEHPVNGDPCNECAACRGILDGSVLDVTEIDAASNNGVDNIRDLRDETRYTPAQVRKRVFIIDEVHMLSIGAFNALLKTLEEPPEHVLFILATTELHKVPATILSRCQRFDFRRIGAEDIARRLLDVAAGEGIELTDGAARLIARLADGAMRDALSMLDRAAAAGAVDEKTVTAALGVMGQDDGIRLAEHLKTGDLAAAVGLLDEYYNAGRDLASVYDQMLGLIRDALLVKTSKTDVSALISPAYSVKTLQALCDGLASSTLIAWSRIISDSLDHMRTAANRRVEAELCAVRLCSLGADDYDTLGGRVEALEEKLKNGVPVQMVPAAAAQQAGDVPPPPSDDDAPPLPGDEDAPDWAREEDGTAADTPKQEVTLWSQWQPLLEALTGKINIGAHTNIKLSAKGVLEDNALVILCEDKMTAILAAKESTISVIREQAAKLNGAPIKVKVREAGEELGVKKNIAVDELIDRAKSMDIQVKQL
;
A
#
# COMPACT_ATOMS: atom_id res chain seq x y z
N LEU A 1 -2.29 -23.92 30.54
CA LEU A 1 -1.86 -23.52 29.22
C LEU A 1 -1.91 -22.00 29.11
N TYR A 2 -0.83 -21.36 28.64
CA TYR A 2 -0.79 -19.93 28.43
C TYR A 2 -1.82 -19.51 27.37
N GLN A 3 -2.56 -18.44 27.63
CA GLN A 3 -3.52 -17.86 26.71
C GLN A 3 -3.14 -16.41 26.44
N ALA A 4 -2.97 -16.06 25.16
CA ALA A 4 -2.60 -14.71 24.74
C ALA A 4 -3.59 -13.65 25.28
N LEU A 5 -3.07 -12.49 25.71
CA LEU A 5 -3.83 -11.42 26.36
C LEU A 5 -5.04 -10.98 25.54
N TYR A 6 -4.91 -10.86 24.22
CA TYR A 6 -6.01 -10.45 23.34
C TYR A 6 -7.19 -11.45 23.30
N ARG A 7 -6.97 -12.72 23.71
CA ARG A 7 -8.03 -13.73 23.86
C ARG A 7 -8.62 -13.70 25.26
N LYS A 8 -7.77 -13.66 26.28
CA LYS A 8 -8.15 -13.68 27.71
C LYS A 8 -8.97 -12.44 28.07
N TRP A 9 -8.56 -11.26 27.58
CA TRP A 9 -9.21 -9.96 27.85
C TRP A 9 -10.20 -9.52 26.77
N ARG A 10 -10.70 -10.48 25.99
CA ARG A 10 -11.73 -10.18 24.98
C ARG A 10 -13.02 -9.74 25.69
N PRO A 11 -13.61 -8.57 25.34
CA PRO A 11 -14.87 -8.10 25.90
C PRO A 11 -15.97 -9.16 25.87
N GLN A 12 -16.67 -9.30 26.99
CA GLN A 12 -17.76 -10.25 27.14
C GLN A 12 -19.13 -9.59 27.10
N THR A 13 -19.21 -8.27 27.30
CA THR A 13 -20.42 -7.45 27.22
C THR A 13 -20.17 -6.25 26.33
N PHE A 14 -21.22 -5.59 25.86
CA PHE A 14 -21.07 -4.33 25.12
C PHE A 14 -20.50 -3.21 26.01
N ALA A 15 -20.70 -3.30 27.35
CA ALA A 15 -20.11 -2.36 28.32
C ALA A 15 -18.58 -2.38 28.30
N ASP A 16 -17.98 -3.55 28.04
CA ASP A 16 -16.53 -3.74 28.04
C ASP A 16 -15.87 -3.28 26.72
N VAL A 17 -16.68 -3.00 25.69
CA VAL A 17 -16.16 -2.59 24.37
C VAL A 17 -15.76 -1.13 24.40
N ILE A 18 -14.48 -0.87 24.15
CA ILE A 18 -13.90 0.47 24.24
C ILE A 18 -13.94 1.18 22.88
N GLY A 19 -14.24 2.49 22.91
CA GLY A 19 -14.16 3.38 21.75
C GLY A 19 -15.27 3.21 20.71
N GLN A 20 -16.32 2.37 20.99
CA GLN A 20 -17.41 2.08 20.06
C GLN A 20 -18.80 2.37 20.64
N GLN A 21 -18.94 3.33 21.55
CA GLN A 21 -20.19 3.63 22.26
C GLN A 21 -21.37 3.86 21.32
N HIS A 22 -21.16 4.55 20.21
CA HIS A 22 -22.19 4.82 19.19
C HIS A 22 -22.78 3.54 18.57
N ILE A 23 -22.02 2.44 18.55
CA ILE A 23 -22.47 1.13 18.06
C ILE A 23 -23.12 0.35 19.20
N THR A 24 -22.42 0.24 20.34
CA THR A 24 -22.87 -0.57 21.47
C THR A 24 -24.19 -0.08 22.03
N ASP A 25 -24.39 1.23 22.13
CA ASP A 25 -25.65 1.81 22.62
C ASP A 25 -26.82 1.55 21.66
N THR A 26 -26.55 1.64 20.35
CA THR A 26 -27.57 1.33 19.34
C THR A 26 -27.96 -0.15 19.38
N LEU A 27 -26.99 -1.07 19.46
CA LEU A 27 -27.24 -2.51 19.54
C LEU A 27 -28.02 -2.88 20.80
N ARG A 28 -27.67 -2.29 21.96
CA ARG A 28 -28.40 -2.46 23.23
C ARG A 28 -29.85 -1.99 23.11
N ALA A 29 -30.08 -0.81 22.53
CA ALA A 29 -31.42 -0.28 22.35
C ALA A 29 -32.27 -1.19 21.44
N GLN A 30 -31.69 -1.75 20.38
CA GLN A 30 -32.37 -2.71 19.51
C GLN A 30 -32.73 -4.01 20.25
N LEU A 31 -31.81 -4.54 21.04
CA LEU A 31 -32.03 -5.73 21.86
C LEU A 31 -33.15 -5.52 22.89
N GLN A 32 -33.15 -4.38 23.57
CA GLN A 32 -34.18 -4.01 24.57
C GLN A 32 -35.56 -3.82 23.94
N SER A 33 -35.60 -3.21 22.74
CA SER A 33 -36.87 -2.98 22.03
C SER A 33 -37.36 -4.18 21.23
N GLY A 34 -36.55 -5.25 21.10
CA GLY A 34 -36.85 -6.40 20.26
C GLY A 34 -36.83 -6.13 18.74
N ARG A 35 -36.38 -4.93 18.32
CA ARG A 35 -36.34 -4.50 16.90
C ARG A 35 -34.99 -4.84 16.27
N LEU A 36 -34.74 -6.12 16.09
CA LEU A 36 -33.51 -6.62 15.48
C LEU A 36 -33.63 -6.68 13.95
N SER A 37 -32.57 -6.29 13.24
CA SER A 37 -32.43 -6.56 11.82
C SER A 37 -32.11 -8.03 11.58
N HIS A 38 -32.48 -8.57 10.42
CA HIS A 38 -32.12 -9.93 10.01
C HIS A 38 -30.63 -10.04 9.62
N ALA A 39 -30.00 -8.93 9.23
CA ALA A 39 -28.60 -8.89 8.82
C ALA A 39 -27.91 -7.62 9.28
N TYR A 40 -26.73 -7.78 9.84
CA TYR A 40 -25.82 -6.74 10.28
C TYR A 40 -24.53 -6.77 9.46
N LEU A 41 -24.00 -5.61 9.12
CA LEU A 41 -22.68 -5.49 8.49
C LEU A 41 -21.79 -4.59 9.35
N PHE A 42 -20.75 -5.17 9.94
CA PHE A 42 -19.74 -4.50 10.73
C PHE A 42 -18.53 -4.19 9.87
N THR A 43 -18.24 -2.91 9.65
CA THR A 43 -17.13 -2.44 8.82
C THR A 43 -16.15 -1.60 9.62
N GLY A 44 -14.87 -1.59 9.25
CA GLY A 44 -13.80 -0.82 9.90
C GLY A 44 -12.48 -1.58 9.91
N THR A 45 -11.41 -0.90 10.33
CA THR A 45 -10.06 -1.46 10.35
C THR A 45 -9.95 -2.70 11.24
N ARG A 46 -8.92 -3.52 11.01
CA ARG A 46 -8.65 -4.71 11.82
C ARG A 46 -8.44 -4.32 13.29
N GLY A 47 -8.82 -5.19 14.22
CA GLY A 47 -8.54 -4.99 15.65
C GLY A 47 -9.46 -4.02 16.40
N THR A 48 -10.47 -3.42 15.74
CA THR A 48 -11.41 -2.43 16.32
C THR A 48 -12.59 -3.03 17.08
N GLY A 49 -12.76 -4.36 17.09
CA GLY A 49 -13.78 -5.05 17.88
C GLY A 49 -14.97 -5.62 17.09
N LYS A 50 -14.95 -5.62 15.75
CA LYS A 50 -16.04 -6.14 14.89
C LYS A 50 -16.49 -7.55 15.28
N THR A 51 -15.59 -8.53 15.21
CA THR A 51 -15.86 -9.93 15.54
C THR A 51 -16.24 -10.12 17.02
N THR A 52 -15.70 -9.26 17.90
CA THR A 52 -16.06 -9.25 19.33
C THR A 52 -17.51 -8.82 19.52
N CYS A 53 -17.92 -7.70 18.93
CA CYS A 53 -19.31 -7.24 18.99
C CYS A 53 -20.26 -8.25 18.32
N ALA A 54 -19.83 -8.91 17.21
CA ALA A 54 -20.62 -9.97 16.58
C ALA A 54 -20.91 -11.13 17.56
N LYS A 55 -19.88 -11.58 18.28
CA LYS A 55 -20.03 -12.64 19.30
C LYS A 55 -20.87 -12.22 20.50
N ILE A 56 -20.75 -10.97 20.94
CA ILE A 56 -21.59 -10.41 22.00
C ILE A 56 -23.04 -10.34 21.53
N LEU A 57 -23.30 -9.85 20.32
CA LEU A 57 -24.64 -9.77 19.75
C LEU A 57 -25.29 -11.16 19.62
N ALA A 58 -24.54 -12.15 19.13
CA ALA A 58 -25.03 -13.53 19.00
C ALA A 58 -25.45 -14.13 20.36
N ARG A 59 -24.70 -13.84 21.42
CA ARG A 59 -25.07 -14.24 22.79
C ARG A 59 -26.25 -13.46 23.33
N ALA A 60 -26.25 -12.12 23.13
CA ALA A 60 -27.30 -11.26 23.66
C ALA A 60 -28.68 -11.58 23.07
N VAL A 61 -28.76 -11.87 21.77
CA VAL A 61 -30.01 -12.29 21.08
C VAL A 61 -30.54 -13.61 21.64
N ASN A 62 -29.66 -14.51 22.04
CA ASN A 62 -29.97 -15.84 22.54
C ASN A 62 -30.00 -15.95 24.06
N CYS A 63 -29.68 -14.87 24.78
CA CYS A 63 -29.63 -14.86 26.23
C CYS A 63 -31.03 -15.02 26.86
N GLU A 64 -31.13 -15.89 27.84
CA GLU A 64 -32.38 -16.12 28.59
C GLU A 64 -32.71 -14.96 29.52
N HIS A 65 -31.65 -14.30 30.09
CA HIS A 65 -31.76 -13.24 31.09
C HIS A 65 -30.86 -12.05 30.71
N PRO A 66 -31.16 -11.32 29.60
CA PRO A 66 -30.34 -10.18 29.21
C PRO A 66 -30.48 -9.03 30.21
N VAL A 67 -29.35 -8.38 30.53
CA VAL A 67 -29.32 -7.23 31.46
C VAL A 67 -28.99 -5.98 30.63
N ASN A 68 -29.92 -5.05 30.52
CA ASN A 68 -29.75 -3.80 29.76
C ASN A 68 -29.30 -4.01 28.29
N GLY A 69 -29.68 -5.11 27.67
CA GLY A 69 -29.26 -5.47 26.31
C GLY A 69 -27.92 -6.21 26.26
N ASP A 70 -27.22 -6.39 27.36
CA ASP A 70 -26.00 -7.22 27.43
C ASP A 70 -26.35 -8.68 27.76
N PRO A 71 -25.56 -9.66 27.27
CA PRO A 71 -25.73 -11.06 27.63
C PRO A 71 -25.34 -11.28 29.11
N CYS A 72 -26.07 -12.14 29.82
CA CYS A 72 -25.73 -12.45 31.22
C CYS A 72 -24.44 -13.28 31.36
N ASN A 73 -23.99 -13.97 30.32
CA ASN A 73 -22.85 -14.88 30.28
C ASN A 73 -22.91 -16.10 31.22
N GLU A 74 -24.03 -16.32 31.90
CA GLU A 74 -24.22 -17.36 32.93
C GLU A 74 -25.27 -18.41 32.55
N CYS A 75 -26.30 -18.05 31.76
CA CYS A 75 -27.34 -18.98 31.34
C CYS A 75 -26.79 -20.08 30.40
N ALA A 76 -27.56 -21.14 30.20
CA ALA A 76 -27.16 -22.28 29.37
C ALA A 76 -26.80 -21.86 27.95
N ALA A 77 -27.60 -21.01 27.33
CA ALA A 77 -27.33 -20.47 25.98
C ALA A 77 -26.03 -19.67 25.93
N CYS A 78 -25.80 -18.75 26.89
CA CYS A 78 -24.58 -17.95 26.91
C CYS A 78 -23.31 -18.80 27.10
N ARG A 79 -23.32 -19.77 28.01
CA ARG A 79 -22.17 -20.65 28.25
C ARG A 79 -21.90 -21.54 27.05
N GLY A 80 -22.94 -22.16 26.48
CA GLY A 80 -22.80 -23.02 25.32
C GLY A 80 -22.31 -22.28 24.06
N ILE A 81 -22.64 -21.00 23.90
CA ILE A 81 -22.08 -20.17 22.82
C ILE A 81 -20.62 -19.80 23.11
N LEU A 82 -20.25 -19.55 24.38
CA LEU A 82 -18.88 -19.24 24.77
C LEU A 82 -17.91 -20.40 24.62
N ASP A 83 -18.34 -21.62 24.96
CA ASP A 83 -17.55 -22.84 24.86
C ASP A 83 -17.65 -23.54 23.50
N GLY A 84 -18.55 -23.06 22.62
CA GLY A 84 -18.75 -23.58 21.26
C GLY A 84 -19.56 -24.87 21.20
N SER A 85 -20.26 -25.25 22.27
CA SER A 85 -21.14 -26.45 22.28
C SER A 85 -22.48 -26.22 21.59
N VAL A 86 -22.91 -24.96 21.46
CA VAL A 86 -24.13 -24.58 20.72
C VAL A 86 -23.82 -24.44 19.23
N LEU A 87 -24.28 -25.40 18.43
CA LEU A 87 -24.07 -25.44 16.99
C LEU A 87 -24.93 -24.43 16.20
N ASP A 88 -25.98 -23.86 16.84
CA ASP A 88 -26.84 -22.86 16.22
C ASP A 88 -26.18 -21.48 16.06
N VAL A 89 -24.97 -21.29 16.63
CA VAL A 89 -24.14 -20.09 16.42
C VAL A 89 -22.85 -20.50 15.72
N THR A 90 -22.79 -20.22 14.44
CA THR A 90 -21.66 -20.62 13.56
C THR A 90 -20.82 -19.42 13.19
N GLU A 91 -19.52 -19.51 13.41
CA GLU A 91 -18.53 -18.52 12.97
C GLU A 91 -17.75 -19.07 11.78
N ILE A 92 -17.74 -18.34 10.68
CA ILE A 92 -17.07 -18.71 9.44
C ILE A 92 -16.07 -17.59 9.10
N ASP A 93 -14.82 -17.96 8.91
CA ASP A 93 -13.80 -17.08 8.32
C ASP A 93 -13.87 -17.24 6.80
N ALA A 94 -14.29 -16.19 6.11
CA ALA A 94 -14.41 -16.19 4.65
C ALA A 94 -13.04 -16.27 3.94
N ALA A 95 -11.93 -15.96 4.60
CA ALA A 95 -10.59 -16.15 4.03
C ALA A 95 -10.28 -17.64 3.81
N SER A 96 -10.73 -18.49 4.74
CA SER A 96 -10.56 -19.95 4.67
C SER A 96 -11.72 -20.65 3.96
N ASN A 97 -12.93 -20.04 3.90
CA ASN A 97 -14.17 -20.62 3.40
C ASN A 97 -14.83 -19.72 2.35
N ASN A 98 -14.13 -19.38 1.26
CA ASN A 98 -14.58 -18.44 0.23
C ASN A 98 -15.43 -19.07 -0.89
N GLY A 99 -15.57 -20.39 -0.90
CA GLY A 99 -16.22 -21.15 -1.95
C GLY A 99 -17.74 -20.99 -1.99
N VAL A 100 -18.31 -21.16 -3.19
CA VAL A 100 -19.77 -21.13 -3.40
C VAL A 100 -20.46 -22.24 -2.63
N ASP A 101 -19.83 -23.42 -2.55
CA ASP A 101 -20.43 -24.61 -1.92
C ASP A 101 -20.52 -24.43 -0.42
N ASN A 102 -19.51 -23.86 0.24
CA ASN A 102 -19.56 -23.54 1.68
C ASN A 102 -20.76 -22.63 2.02
N ILE A 103 -21.04 -21.64 1.17
CA ILE A 103 -22.18 -20.74 1.37
C ILE A 103 -23.52 -21.38 0.99
N ARG A 104 -23.53 -22.33 0.06
CA ARG A 104 -24.73 -23.15 -0.23
C ARG A 104 -25.10 -24.05 0.95
N ASP A 105 -24.13 -24.71 1.54
CA ASP A 105 -24.31 -25.53 2.73
C ASP A 105 -24.89 -24.70 3.88
N LEU A 106 -24.28 -23.52 4.15
CA LEU A 106 -24.78 -22.57 5.12
C LEU A 106 -26.23 -22.14 4.81
N ARG A 107 -26.54 -21.83 3.54
CA ARG A 107 -27.92 -21.48 3.12
C ARG A 107 -28.90 -22.64 3.38
N ASP A 108 -28.50 -23.86 3.11
CA ASP A 108 -29.36 -25.01 3.32
C ASP A 108 -29.60 -25.27 4.82
N GLU A 109 -28.61 -24.96 5.67
CA GLU A 109 -28.78 -24.95 7.13
C GLU A 109 -29.79 -23.90 7.62
N THR A 110 -29.95 -22.76 6.93
CA THR A 110 -30.89 -21.71 7.34
C THR A 110 -32.37 -22.20 7.32
N ARG A 111 -32.67 -23.30 6.61
CA ARG A 111 -34.01 -23.87 6.54
C ARG A 111 -34.45 -24.55 7.84
N TYR A 112 -33.47 -24.92 8.68
CA TYR A 112 -33.78 -25.64 9.92
C TYR A 112 -33.88 -24.65 11.09
N THR A 113 -34.92 -24.82 11.91
CA THR A 113 -35.07 -24.06 13.16
C THR A 113 -33.92 -24.39 14.13
N PRO A 114 -33.49 -23.44 14.95
CA PRO A 114 -32.46 -23.69 15.97
C PRO A 114 -32.95 -24.75 16.97
N ALA A 115 -32.03 -25.60 17.42
CA ALA A 115 -32.32 -26.69 18.33
C ALA A 115 -32.14 -26.31 19.82
N GLN A 116 -31.22 -25.44 20.12
CA GLN A 116 -30.77 -25.14 21.50
C GLN A 116 -31.00 -23.69 21.92
N VAL A 117 -31.16 -22.77 20.97
CA VAL A 117 -31.28 -21.34 21.23
C VAL A 117 -32.44 -20.69 20.47
N ARG A 118 -32.72 -19.41 20.69
CA ARG A 118 -33.85 -18.70 20.06
C ARG A 118 -33.65 -18.39 18.58
N LYS A 119 -32.43 -17.98 18.24
CA LYS A 119 -32.04 -17.57 16.89
C LYS A 119 -30.81 -18.34 16.44
N ARG A 120 -30.84 -18.83 15.22
CA ARG A 120 -29.64 -19.33 14.55
C ARG A 120 -28.83 -18.15 14.04
N VAL A 121 -27.55 -18.06 14.42
CA VAL A 121 -26.71 -16.92 14.09
C VAL A 121 -25.51 -17.36 13.25
N PHE A 122 -25.34 -16.73 12.11
CA PHE A 122 -24.18 -16.92 11.25
C PHE A 122 -23.29 -15.67 11.30
N ILE A 123 -22.10 -15.81 11.84
CA ILE A 123 -21.06 -14.77 11.84
C ILE A 123 -20.10 -15.09 10.70
N ILE A 124 -20.03 -14.21 9.68
CA ILE A 124 -19.11 -14.36 8.56
C ILE A 124 -18.06 -13.25 8.68
N ASP A 125 -16.86 -13.62 9.11
CA ASP A 125 -15.74 -12.68 9.25
C ASP A 125 -14.98 -12.55 7.93
N GLU A 126 -14.40 -11.37 7.68
CA GLU A 126 -13.72 -10.96 6.46
C GLU A 126 -14.53 -11.29 5.18
N VAL A 127 -15.83 -10.96 5.22
CA VAL A 127 -16.80 -11.31 4.18
C VAL A 127 -16.39 -10.87 2.77
N HIS A 128 -15.54 -9.84 2.65
CA HIS A 128 -15.00 -9.36 1.36
C HIS A 128 -14.13 -10.40 0.63
N MET A 129 -13.69 -11.46 1.33
CA MET A 129 -12.93 -12.56 0.75
C MET A 129 -13.79 -13.58 0.01
N LEU A 130 -15.12 -13.53 0.15
CA LEU A 130 -16.03 -14.42 -0.56
C LEU A 130 -15.93 -14.23 -2.08
N SER A 131 -16.01 -15.32 -2.82
CA SER A 131 -16.15 -15.28 -4.28
C SER A 131 -17.47 -14.63 -4.71
N ILE A 132 -17.51 -14.09 -5.93
CA ILE A 132 -18.73 -13.47 -6.51
C ILE A 132 -19.90 -14.48 -6.49
N GLY A 133 -19.62 -15.76 -6.79
CA GLY A 133 -20.62 -16.82 -6.73
C GLY A 133 -21.15 -17.08 -5.32
N ALA A 134 -20.28 -16.98 -4.29
CA ALA A 134 -20.66 -17.13 -2.89
C ALA A 134 -21.54 -15.95 -2.43
N PHE A 135 -21.22 -14.70 -2.81
CA PHE A 135 -22.09 -13.56 -2.57
C PHE A 135 -23.48 -13.75 -3.19
N ASN A 136 -23.55 -14.21 -4.45
CA ASN A 136 -24.83 -14.48 -5.13
C ASN A 136 -25.64 -15.59 -4.44
N ALA A 137 -24.99 -16.60 -3.89
CA ALA A 137 -25.66 -17.64 -3.12
C ALA A 137 -26.28 -17.10 -1.81
N LEU A 138 -25.58 -16.16 -1.14
CA LEU A 138 -26.02 -15.51 0.10
C LEU A 138 -27.20 -14.55 -0.13
N LEU A 139 -27.26 -13.87 -1.29
CA LEU A 139 -28.29 -12.86 -1.61
C LEU A 139 -29.71 -13.39 -1.42
N LYS A 140 -30.00 -14.61 -1.89
CA LYS A 140 -31.34 -15.18 -1.77
C LYS A 140 -31.85 -15.28 -0.33
N THR A 141 -30.96 -15.62 0.60
CA THR A 141 -31.32 -15.74 2.02
C THR A 141 -31.39 -14.37 2.71
N LEU A 142 -30.63 -13.37 2.21
CA LEU A 142 -30.72 -12.00 2.72
C LEU A 142 -31.96 -11.26 2.20
N GLU A 143 -32.53 -11.66 1.06
CA GLU A 143 -33.78 -11.12 0.50
C GLU A 143 -34.99 -11.64 1.23
N GLU A 144 -35.04 -12.94 1.50
CA GLU A 144 -36.14 -13.64 2.17
C GLU A 144 -35.62 -14.41 3.40
N PRO A 145 -35.17 -13.67 4.45
CA PRO A 145 -34.56 -14.29 5.60
C PRO A 145 -35.62 -15.02 6.46
N PRO A 146 -35.37 -16.28 6.88
CA PRO A 146 -36.21 -16.92 7.87
C PRO A 146 -36.20 -16.14 9.18
N GLU A 147 -37.35 -16.04 9.86
CA GLU A 147 -37.47 -15.25 11.12
C GLU A 147 -36.52 -15.70 12.23
N HIS A 148 -36.14 -16.96 12.24
CA HIS A 148 -35.22 -17.53 13.23
C HIS A 148 -33.74 -17.35 12.91
N VAL A 149 -33.37 -16.75 11.77
CA VAL A 149 -32.00 -16.57 11.33
C VAL A 149 -31.52 -15.14 11.53
N LEU A 150 -30.27 -14.98 11.91
CA LEU A 150 -29.57 -13.71 12.03
C LEU A 150 -28.20 -13.81 11.36
N PHE A 151 -27.91 -12.91 10.41
CA PHE A 151 -26.60 -12.78 9.81
C PHE A 151 -25.81 -11.63 10.42
N ILE A 152 -24.53 -11.86 10.72
CA ILE A 152 -23.59 -10.82 11.15
C ILE A 152 -22.36 -10.93 10.26
N LEU A 153 -22.25 -10.01 9.31
CA LEU A 153 -21.14 -9.94 8.38
C LEU A 153 -20.11 -8.95 8.92
N ALA A 154 -18.84 -9.29 8.88
CA ALA A 154 -17.76 -8.38 9.26
C ALA A 154 -16.76 -8.22 8.12
N THR A 155 -16.24 -7.00 7.90
CA THR A 155 -15.27 -6.72 6.84
C THR A 155 -14.31 -5.61 7.24
N THR A 156 -13.07 -5.72 6.75
CA THR A 156 -12.10 -4.62 6.79
C THR A 156 -12.12 -3.80 5.50
N GLU A 157 -12.69 -4.34 4.39
CA GLU A 157 -12.66 -3.73 3.07
C GLU A 157 -14.08 -3.60 2.48
N LEU A 158 -14.77 -2.54 2.91
CA LEU A 158 -16.16 -2.29 2.50
C LEU A 158 -16.32 -2.16 0.97
N HIS A 159 -15.34 -1.57 0.29
CA HIS A 159 -15.39 -1.32 -1.15
C HIS A 159 -15.39 -2.62 -2.01
N LYS A 160 -14.97 -3.75 -1.43
CA LYS A 160 -15.02 -5.06 -2.08
C LYS A 160 -16.36 -5.79 -1.89
N VAL A 161 -17.23 -5.31 -1.00
CA VAL A 161 -18.55 -5.92 -0.76
C VAL A 161 -19.55 -5.38 -1.78
N PRO A 162 -20.29 -6.26 -2.50
CA PRO A 162 -21.26 -5.83 -3.49
C PRO A 162 -22.37 -4.93 -2.92
N ALA A 163 -22.77 -3.91 -3.67
CA ALA A 163 -23.84 -2.98 -3.27
C ALA A 163 -25.18 -3.69 -2.99
N THR A 164 -25.43 -4.82 -3.63
CA THR A 164 -26.62 -5.66 -3.41
C THR A 164 -26.67 -6.27 -2.01
N ILE A 165 -25.51 -6.59 -1.41
CA ILE A 165 -25.40 -7.03 -0.01
C ILE A 165 -25.55 -5.82 0.91
N LEU A 166 -24.87 -4.72 0.60
CA LEU A 166 -24.90 -3.50 1.43
C LEU A 166 -26.31 -2.97 1.65
N SER A 167 -27.16 -3.01 0.62
CA SER A 167 -28.55 -2.52 0.68
C SER A 167 -29.48 -3.38 1.55
N ARG A 168 -29.08 -4.60 1.93
CA ARG A 168 -29.88 -5.56 2.70
C ARG A 168 -29.41 -5.75 4.14
N CYS A 169 -28.28 -5.10 4.49
CA CYS A 169 -27.69 -5.20 5.82
C CYS A 169 -27.78 -3.86 6.57
N GLN A 170 -28.04 -3.93 7.85
CA GLN A 170 -27.87 -2.76 8.72
C GLN A 170 -26.37 -2.56 8.98
N ARG A 171 -25.82 -1.44 8.48
CA ARG A 171 -24.41 -1.15 8.55
C ARG A 171 -24.03 -0.44 9.84
N PHE A 172 -22.86 -0.86 10.41
CA PHE A 172 -22.21 -0.24 11.57
C PHE A 172 -20.73 -0.02 11.27
N ASP A 173 -20.29 1.23 11.37
CA ASP A 173 -18.93 1.65 11.04
C ASP A 173 -18.09 1.75 12.31
N PHE A 174 -17.20 0.77 12.54
CA PHE A 174 -16.26 0.75 13.64
C PHE A 174 -15.12 1.74 13.39
N ARG A 175 -14.90 2.63 14.33
CA ARG A 175 -13.85 3.64 14.28
C ARG A 175 -12.56 3.12 14.89
N ARG A 176 -11.45 3.73 14.53
CA ARG A 176 -10.19 3.53 15.27
C ARG A 176 -10.37 3.97 16.71
N ILE A 177 -9.82 3.20 17.63
CA ILE A 177 -9.89 3.49 19.06
C ILE A 177 -8.85 4.56 19.38
N GLY A 178 -9.22 5.54 20.19
CA GLY A 178 -8.30 6.60 20.63
C GLY A 178 -7.09 6.03 21.37
N ALA A 179 -5.90 6.61 21.15
CA ALA A 179 -4.66 6.15 21.78
C ALA A 179 -4.74 6.21 23.32
N GLU A 180 -5.40 7.23 23.89
CA GLU A 180 -5.58 7.35 25.34
C GLU A 180 -6.50 6.25 25.90
N ASP A 181 -7.54 5.86 25.16
CA ASP A 181 -8.42 4.77 25.57
C ASP A 181 -7.72 3.41 25.50
N ILE A 182 -6.87 3.22 24.49
CA ILE A 182 -6.01 2.02 24.37
C ILE A 182 -5.02 1.99 25.53
N ALA A 183 -4.31 3.09 25.81
CA ALA A 183 -3.32 3.17 26.87
C ALA A 183 -3.94 2.85 28.24
N ARG A 184 -5.12 3.44 28.51
CA ARG A 184 -5.87 3.15 29.75
C ARG A 184 -6.21 1.66 29.87
N ARG A 185 -6.72 1.06 28.79
CA ARG A 185 -7.05 -0.37 28.77
C ARG A 185 -5.82 -1.26 28.96
N LEU A 186 -4.67 -0.89 28.38
CA LEU A 186 -3.41 -1.63 28.59
C LEU A 186 -2.98 -1.60 30.07
N LEU A 187 -3.12 -0.46 30.76
CA LEU A 187 -2.82 -0.35 32.16
C LEU A 187 -3.77 -1.20 33.03
N ASP A 188 -5.08 -1.22 32.70
CA ASP A 188 -6.06 -2.07 33.41
C ASP A 188 -5.71 -3.56 33.22
N VAL A 189 -5.37 -3.97 32.00
CA VAL A 189 -4.98 -5.35 31.70
C VAL A 189 -3.68 -5.72 32.42
N ALA A 190 -2.68 -4.84 32.35
CA ALA A 190 -1.40 -5.05 33.02
C ALA A 190 -1.57 -5.21 34.56
N ALA A 191 -2.38 -4.36 35.17
CA ALA A 191 -2.71 -4.48 36.61
C ALA A 191 -3.39 -5.82 36.91
N GLY A 192 -4.33 -6.27 36.07
CA GLY A 192 -5.02 -7.56 36.24
C GLY A 192 -4.12 -8.79 36.05
N GLU A 193 -3.06 -8.66 35.24
CA GLU A 193 -2.08 -9.74 34.98
C GLU A 193 -0.83 -9.65 35.88
N GLY A 194 -0.69 -8.60 36.69
CA GLY A 194 0.50 -8.36 37.51
C GLY A 194 1.74 -7.98 36.66
N ILE A 195 1.53 -7.36 35.51
CA ILE A 195 2.60 -6.86 34.62
C ILE A 195 2.94 -5.43 35.06
N GLU A 196 4.21 -5.17 35.32
CA GLU A 196 4.71 -3.82 35.60
C GLU A 196 4.79 -3.03 34.30
N LEU A 197 3.79 -2.22 33.99
CA LEU A 197 3.69 -1.40 32.79
C LEU A 197 3.77 0.08 33.14
N THR A 198 4.75 0.81 32.58
CA THR A 198 4.83 2.26 32.74
C THR A 198 3.81 2.98 31.86
N ASP A 199 3.35 4.16 32.26
CA ASP A 199 2.41 4.99 31.49
C ASP A 199 2.99 5.38 30.11
N GLY A 200 4.29 5.70 30.06
CA GLY A 200 4.99 5.98 28.81
C GLY A 200 4.99 4.80 27.85
N ALA A 201 5.26 3.59 28.35
CA ALA A 201 5.21 2.36 27.54
C ALA A 201 3.78 2.05 27.06
N ALA A 202 2.76 2.23 27.91
CA ALA A 202 1.36 2.05 27.52
C ALA A 202 0.96 2.99 26.38
N ARG A 203 1.34 4.26 26.44
CA ARG A 203 1.11 5.25 25.39
C ARG A 203 1.90 4.93 24.11
N LEU A 204 3.14 4.46 24.25
CA LEU A 204 3.95 4.04 23.09
C LEU A 204 3.28 2.86 22.36
N ILE A 205 2.88 1.81 23.08
CA ILE A 205 2.15 0.67 22.49
C ILE A 205 0.84 1.13 21.85
N ALA A 206 0.08 2.02 22.52
CA ALA A 206 -1.19 2.53 21.98
C ALA A 206 -1.01 3.29 20.64
N ARG A 207 0.07 4.05 20.50
CA ARG A 207 0.42 4.73 19.24
C ARG A 207 0.77 3.74 18.15
N LEU A 208 1.64 2.76 18.46
CA LEU A 208 2.08 1.74 17.50
C LEU A 208 0.92 0.86 17.02
N ALA A 209 -0.09 0.65 17.85
CA ALA A 209 -1.26 -0.14 17.52
C ALA A 209 -2.26 0.59 16.60
N ASP A 210 -2.11 1.89 16.35
CA ASP A 210 -2.87 2.70 15.40
C ASP A 210 -4.39 2.47 15.47
N GLY A 211 -4.94 2.44 16.68
CA GLY A 211 -6.37 2.27 16.92
C GLY A 211 -6.86 0.81 16.96
N ALA A 212 -5.97 -0.18 16.91
CA ALA A 212 -6.28 -1.61 16.94
C ALA A 212 -6.00 -2.21 18.31
N MET A 213 -7.03 -2.41 19.15
CA MET A 213 -6.88 -2.96 20.52
C MET A 213 -6.26 -4.36 20.52
N ARG A 214 -6.59 -5.21 19.52
CA ARG A 214 -6.02 -6.56 19.42
C ARG A 214 -4.50 -6.52 19.25
N ASP A 215 -4.02 -5.62 18.42
CA ASP A 215 -2.60 -5.49 18.12
C ASP A 215 -1.88 -4.86 19.32
N ALA A 216 -2.50 -3.88 20.01
CA ALA A 216 -2.01 -3.33 21.26
C ALA A 216 -1.79 -4.39 22.35
N LEU A 217 -2.78 -5.26 22.57
CA LEU A 217 -2.67 -6.35 23.54
C LEU A 217 -1.62 -7.40 23.12
N SER A 218 -1.47 -7.65 21.82
CA SER A 218 -0.42 -8.55 21.32
C SER A 218 0.98 -7.96 21.48
N MET A 219 1.12 -6.63 21.33
CA MET A 219 2.38 -5.93 21.57
C MET A 219 2.74 -5.93 23.06
N LEU A 220 1.77 -5.68 23.94
CA LEU A 220 1.95 -5.79 25.40
C LEU A 220 2.41 -7.20 25.78
N ASP A 221 1.77 -8.22 25.24
CA ASP A 221 2.06 -9.63 25.50
C ASP A 221 3.52 -9.99 25.15
N ARG A 222 3.99 -9.50 23.97
CA ARG A 222 5.39 -9.67 23.54
C ARG A 222 6.36 -8.92 24.45
N ALA A 223 6.05 -7.69 24.82
CA ALA A 223 6.92 -6.87 25.66
C ALA A 223 7.01 -7.43 27.11
N ALA A 224 5.90 -7.93 27.66
CA ALA A 224 5.83 -8.51 28.99
C ALA A 224 6.66 -9.78 29.16
N ALA A 225 6.97 -10.50 28.08
CA ALA A 225 7.85 -11.67 28.12
C ALA A 225 9.28 -11.33 28.60
N ALA A 226 9.71 -10.07 28.51
CA ALA A 226 11.02 -9.60 28.95
C ALA A 226 11.07 -9.10 30.41
N GLY A 227 9.94 -9.06 31.12
CA GLY A 227 9.82 -8.58 32.51
C GLY A 227 9.10 -7.24 32.61
N ALA A 228 9.62 -6.28 33.38
CA ALA A 228 9.03 -4.95 33.50
C ALA A 228 8.99 -4.24 32.12
N VAL A 229 7.84 -3.65 31.81
CA VAL A 229 7.57 -3.05 30.49
C VAL A 229 7.71 -1.54 30.58
N ASP A 230 8.89 -1.05 30.27
CA ASP A 230 9.18 0.36 30.04
C ASP A 230 9.29 0.67 28.54
N GLU A 231 9.49 1.93 28.17
CA GLU A 231 9.61 2.36 26.77
C GLU A 231 10.78 1.69 26.04
N LYS A 232 11.88 1.43 26.74
CA LYS A 232 13.06 0.77 26.16
C LYS A 232 12.78 -0.70 25.88
N THR A 233 12.13 -1.38 26.81
CA THR A 233 11.71 -2.78 26.67
C THR A 233 10.73 -2.92 25.49
N VAL A 234 9.75 -2.02 25.37
CA VAL A 234 8.81 -1.99 24.22
C VAL A 234 9.56 -1.81 22.91
N THR A 235 10.47 -0.82 22.84
CA THR A 235 11.27 -0.54 21.65
C THR A 235 12.10 -1.75 21.24
N ALA A 236 12.77 -2.39 22.19
CA ALA A 236 13.58 -3.58 21.93
C ALA A 236 12.74 -4.79 21.53
N ALA A 237 11.65 -5.10 22.26
CA ALA A 237 10.81 -6.26 22.00
C ALA A 237 10.04 -6.19 20.66
N LEU A 238 9.67 -4.98 20.23
CA LEU A 238 8.92 -4.77 18.99
C LEU A 238 9.82 -4.46 17.79
N GLY A 239 11.11 -4.21 18.01
CA GLY A 239 12.05 -3.82 16.96
C GLY A 239 11.74 -2.44 16.35
N VAL A 240 11.11 -1.57 17.14
CA VAL A 240 10.73 -0.23 16.70
C VAL A 240 11.93 0.71 16.84
N MET A 241 12.06 1.66 15.95
CA MET A 241 13.10 2.68 16.01
C MET A 241 12.86 3.61 17.21
N GLY A 242 13.88 3.88 18.00
CA GLY A 242 13.82 4.89 19.06
C GLY A 242 13.60 6.29 18.47
N GLN A 243 13.06 7.21 19.29
CA GLN A 243 12.85 8.60 18.85
C GLN A 243 14.16 9.25 18.39
N ASP A 244 15.23 9.06 19.15
CA ASP A 244 16.55 9.60 18.86
C ASP A 244 17.16 8.98 17.58
N ASP A 245 16.93 7.71 17.35
CA ASP A 245 17.42 6.98 16.18
C ASP A 245 16.84 7.55 14.87
N GLY A 246 15.54 7.90 14.86
CA GLY A 246 14.89 8.52 13.70
C GLY A 246 15.44 9.89 13.38
N ILE A 247 15.69 10.69 14.41
CA ILE A 247 16.30 12.01 14.23
C ILE A 247 17.74 11.86 13.72
N ARG A 248 18.55 10.95 14.30
CA ARG A 248 19.93 10.70 13.86
C ARG A 248 19.98 10.29 12.38
N LEU A 249 19.12 9.36 11.97
CA LEU A 249 19.06 8.95 10.56
C LEU A 249 18.68 10.13 9.65
N ALA A 250 17.69 10.93 10.03
CA ALA A 250 17.28 12.12 9.29
C ALA A 250 18.40 13.18 9.20
N GLU A 251 19.19 13.36 10.26
CA GLU A 251 20.34 14.27 10.28
C GLU A 251 21.47 13.80 9.34
N HIS A 252 21.79 12.50 9.31
CA HIS A 252 22.76 11.95 8.36
C HIS A 252 22.29 12.13 6.91
N LEU A 253 21.01 11.89 6.63
CA LEU A 253 20.43 12.13 5.31
C LEU A 253 20.45 13.62 4.94
N LYS A 254 20.17 14.52 5.89
CA LYS A 254 20.21 15.97 5.70
C LYS A 254 21.60 16.48 5.36
N THR A 255 22.63 15.93 6.00
CA THR A 255 24.03 16.29 5.74
C THR A 255 24.61 15.60 4.52
N GLY A 256 23.89 14.63 3.91
CA GLY A 256 24.38 13.82 2.80
C GLY A 256 25.46 12.81 3.21
N ASP A 257 25.60 12.52 4.51
CA ASP A 257 26.56 11.54 5.02
C ASP A 257 26.04 10.11 4.80
N LEU A 258 26.23 9.63 3.58
CA LEU A 258 25.81 8.30 3.18
C LEU A 258 26.47 7.19 4.02
N ALA A 259 27.74 7.35 4.37
CA ALA A 259 28.47 6.33 5.11
C ALA A 259 27.89 6.15 6.51
N ALA A 260 27.58 7.25 7.21
CA ALA A 260 26.93 7.19 8.52
C ALA A 260 25.49 6.70 8.44
N ALA A 261 24.73 7.11 7.42
CA ALA A 261 23.35 6.62 7.22
C ALA A 261 23.29 5.11 6.98
N VAL A 262 24.15 4.57 6.08
CA VAL A 262 24.24 3.13 5.80
C VAL A 262 24.77 2.37 7.02
N GLY A 263 25.76 2.94 7.74
CA GLY A 263 26.27 2.35 8.98
C GLY A 263 25.16 2.20 10.04
N LEU A 264 24.30 3.19 10.19
CA LEU A 264 23.15 3.15 11.10
C LEU A 264 22.10 2.11 10.68
N LEU A 265 21.85 1.98 9.37
CA LEU A 265 20.96 0.92 8.84
C LEU A 265 21.54 -0.48 9.08
N ASP A 266 22.87 -0.65 9.00
CA ASP A 266 23.54 -1.90 9.33
C ASP A 266 23.42 -2.24 10.82
N GLU A 267 23.57 -1.26 11.71
CA GLU A 267 23.31 -1.43 13.15
C GLU A 267 21.89 -1.92 13.40
N TYR A 268 20.89 -1.33 12.73
CA TYR A 268 19.49 -1.73 12.88
C TYR A 268 19.25 -3.14 12.35
N TYR A 269 19.79 -3.47 11.19
CA TYR A 269 19.68 -4.80 10.61
C TYR A 269 20.29 -5.88 11.52
N ASN A 270 21.50 -5.64 12.05
CA ASN A 270 22.19 -6.55 12.95
C ASN A 270 21.47 -6.67 14.31
N ALA A 271 20.76 -5.62 14.75
CA ALA A 271 19.88 -5.67 15.91
C ALA A 271 18.53 -6.41 15.64
N GLY A 272 18.34 -6.96 14.44
CA GLY A 272 17.12 -7.69 14.07
C GLY A 272 15.90 -6.81 13.82
N ARG A 273 16.10 -5.50 13.58
CA ARG A 273 15.01 -4.58 13.24
C ARG A 273 14.59 -4.75 11.78
N ASP A 274 13.29 -4.62 11.51
CA ASP A 274 12.78 -4.60 10.14
C ASP A 274 13.03 -3.23 9.49
N LEU A 275 13.87 -3.19 8.47
CA LEU A 275 14.25 -1.95 7.78
C LEU A 275 13.05 -1.28 7.08
N ALA A 276 12.03 -2.04 6.65
CA ALA A 276 10.81 -1.45 6.13
C ALA A 276 10.06 -0.65 7.22
N SER A 277 9.99 -1.19 8.45
CA SER A 277 9.42 -0.48 9.60
C SER A 277 10.22 0.79 9.96
N VAL A 278 11.55 0.78 9.79
CA VAL A 278 12.40 1.98 10.00
C VAL A 278 12.00 3.09 9.02
N TYR A 279 11.86 2.76 7.74
CA TYR A 279 11.46 3.76 6.72
C TYR A 279 10.00 4.21 6.85
N ASP A 280 9.09 3.34 7.28
CA ASP A 280 7.70 3.74 7.57
C ASP A 280 7.64 4.78 8.72
N GLN A 281 8.44 4.58 9.77
CA GLN A 281 8.57 5.55 10.87
C GLN A 281 9.24 6.84 10.42
N MET A 282 10.24 6.77 9.52
CA MET A 282 10.84 7.95 8.89
C MET A 282 9.80 8.74 8.08
N LEU A 283 8.90 8.07 7.37
CA LEU A 283 7.82 8.72 6.64
C LEU A 283 6.89 9.51 7.60
N GLY A 284 6.58 8.92 8.76
CA GLY A 284 5.85 9.60 9.83
C GLY A 284 6.58 10.86 10.34
N LEU A 285 7.88 10.76 10.58
CA LEU A 285 8.71 11.89 11.01
C LEU A 285 8.74 13.02 9.96
N ILE A 286 8.90 12.67 8.69
CA ILE A 286 8.90 13.63 7.57
C ILE A 286 7.53 14.34 7.45
N ARG A 287 6.43 13.60 7.59
CA ARG A 287 5.08 14.18 7.61
C ARG A 287 4.94 15.20 8.75
N ASP A 288 5.37 14.85 9.95
CA ASP A 288 5.29 15.73 11.11
C ASP A 288 6.18 16.97 10.95
N ALA A 289 7.38 16.79 10.38
CA ALA A 289 8.27 17.88 10.02
C ALA A 289 7.63 18.84 8.98
N LEU A 290 6.98 18.30 7.94
CA LEU A 290 6.24 19.10 6.97
C LEU A 290 5.10 19.89 7.60
N LEU A 291 4.32 19.27 8.51
CA LEU A 291 3.24 19.97 9.22
C LEU A 291 3.77 21.13 10.05
N VAL A 292 4.86 20.94 10.78
CA VAL A 292 5.49 21.99 11.59
C VAL A 292 6.04 23.12 10.69
N LYS A 293 6.63 22.77 9.55
CA LYS A 293 7.24 23.75 8.64
C LYS A 293 6.22 24.56 7.85
N THR A 294 5.12 23.93 7.42
CA THR A 294 4.16 24.58 6.52
C THR A 294 2.98 25.24 7.23
N SER A 295 2.68 24.82 8.46
CA SER A 295 1.55 25.35 9.20
C SER A 295 1.87 26.67 9.88
N LYS A 296 0.92 27.60 9.81
CA LYS A 296 0.98 28.90 10.51
C LYS A 296 0.30 28.86 11.89
N THR A 297 -0.37 27.77 12.22
CA THR A 297 -1.11 27.56 13.46
C THR A 297 -0.42 26.51 14.33
N ASP A 298 -0.77 26.44 15.61
CA ASP A 298 -0.29 25.39 16.50
C ASP A 298 -0.73 24.02 15.98
N VAL A 299 0.26 23.19 15.66
CA VAL A 299 0.08 21.81 15.14
C VAL A 299 0.36 20.73 16.19
N SER A 300 0.62 21.12 17.44
CA SER A 300 0.98 20.17 18.51
C SER A 300 0.01 19.00 18.67
N ALA A 301 -1.28 19.24 18.38
CA ALA A 301 -2.32 18.19 18.40
C ALA A 301 -2.34 17.29 17.15
N LEU A 302 -1.69 17.70 16.05
CA LEU A 302 -1.69 16.99 14.76
C LEU A 302 -0.43 16.16 14.51
N ILE A 303 0.67 16.52 15.19
CA ILE A 303 1.93 15.78 15.11
C ILE A 303 1.92 14.56 16.03
N SER A 304 2.74 13.59 15.71
CA SER A 304 2.97 12.44 16.58
C SER A 304 3.51 12.92 17.94
N PRO A 305 2.95 12.48 19.07
CA PRO A 305 3.50 12.80 20.38
C PRO A 305 4.90 12.20 20.64
N ALA A 306 5.43 11.46 19.67
CA ALA A 306 6.80 10.97 19.70
C ALA A 306 7.84 12.11 19.64
N TYR A 307 7.54 13.21 18.98
CA TYR A 307 8.50 14.29 18.78
C TYR A 307 7.97 15.61 19.33
N SER A 308 8.86 16.40 19.93
CA SER A 308 8.50 17.76 20.31
C SER A 308 8.49 18.69 19.09
N VAL A 309 7.64 19.71 19.10
CA VAL A 309 7.66 20.76 18.05
C VAL A 309 9.04 21.36 17.88
N LYS A 310 9.78 21.58 18.98
CA LYS A 310 11.13 22.12 18.96
C LYS A 310 12.12 21.20 18.25
N THR A 311 12.06 19.90 18.50
CA THR A 311 12.91 18.89 17.84
C THR A 311 12.67 18.86 16.34
N LEU A 312 11.38 18.89 15.94
CA LEU A 312 11.00 18.91 14.53
C LEU A 312 11.42 20.22 13.83
N GLN A 313 11.30 21.36 14.52
CA GLN A 313 11.80 22.65 14.01
C GLN A 313 13.31 22.61 13.75
N ALA A 314 14.10 22.11 14.71
CA ALA A 314 15.54 21.97 14.55
C ALA A 314 15.93 21.05 13.38
N LEU A 315 15.18 19.95 13.18
CA LEU A 315 15.37 19.09 12.01
C LEU A 315 15.08 19.83 10.70
N CYS A 316 14.00 20.64 10.69
CA CYS A 316 13.58 21.42 9.51
C CYS A 316 14.54 22.57 9.16
N ASP A 317 15.40 22.99 10.09
CA ASP A 317 16.35 24.08 9.83
C ASP A 317 17.30 23.71 8.69
N GLY A 318 17.30 24.54 7.63
CA GLY A 318 18.11 24.31 6.43
C GLY A 318 17.59 23.25 5.45
N LEU A 319 16.43 22.62 5.70
CA LEU A 319 15.75 21.74 4.74
C LEU A 319 14.61 22.50 4.06
N ALA A 320 14.53 22.46 2.72
CA ALA A 320 13.39 22.99 1.98
C ALA A 320 12.18 22.06 2.11
N SER A 321 10.95 22.60 2.02
CA SER A 321 9.73 21.76 2.03
C SER A 321 9.69 20.81 0.84
N SER A 322 10.20 21.24 -0.32
CA SER A 322 10.36 20.41 -1.53
C SER A 322 11.27 19.20 -1.28
N THR A 323 12.36 19.35 -0.54
CA THR A 323 13.24 18.23 -0.17
C THR A 323 12.53 17.21 0.70
N LEU A 324 11.76 17.65 1.70
CA LEU A 324 10.98 16.75 2.55
C LEU A 324 9.90 16.01 1.74
N ILE A 325 9.27 16.67 0.77
CA ILE A 325 8.30 16.03 -0.14
C ILE A 325 9.00 15.01 -1.03
N ALA A 326 10.16 15.32 -1.59
CA ALA A 326 10.95 14.39 -2.40
C ALA A 326 11.37 13.16 -1.56
N TRP A 327 11.84 13.37 -0.32
CA TRP A 327 12.13 12.27 0.61
C TRP A 327 10.92 11.37 0.85
N SER A 328 9.73 11.94 1.08
CA SER A 328 8.52 11.15 1.31
C SER A 328 8.17 10.27 0.11
N ARG A 329 8.34 10.77 -1.13
CA ARG A 329 8.13 10.00 -2.35
C ARG A 329 9.11 8.85 -2.48
N ILE A 330 10.43 9.13 -2.35
CA ILE A 330 11.46 8.10 -2.46
C ILE A 330 11.27 7.00 -1.42
N ILE A 331 10.94 7.36 -0.19
CA ILE A 331 10.69 6.38 0.86
C ILE A 331 9.43 5.55 0.55
N SER A 332 8.35 6.17 0.09
CA SER A 332 7.12 5.46 -0.28
C SER A 332 7.36 4.46 -1.41
N ASP A 333 8.07 4.87 -2.48
CA ASP A 333 8.42 4.00 -3.59
C ASP A 333 9.33 2.84 -3.13
N SER A 334 10.33 3.13 -2.28
CA SER A 334 11.22 2.10 -1.74
C SER A 334 10.49 1.13 -0.81
N LEU A 335 9.51 1.58 -0.02
CA LEU A 335 8.67 0.71 0.81
C LEU A 335 7.84 -0.27 -0.04
N ASP A 336 7.29 0.19 -1.17
CA ASP A 336 6.56 -0.69 -2.09
C ASP A 336 7.50 -1.70 -2.76
N HIS A 337 8.71 -1.30 -3.13
CA HIS A 337 9.73 -2.21 -3.65
C HIS A 337 10.19 -3.23 -2.59
N MET A 338 10.38 -2.83 -1.32
CA MET A 338 10.78 -3.74 -0.24
C MET A 338 9.75 -4.87 0.00
N ARG A 339 8.46 -4.66 -0.33
CA ARG A 339 7.42 -5.70 -0.18
C ARG A 339 7.66 -6.89 -1.12
N THR A 340 8.23 -6.63 -2.29
CA THR A 340 8.42 -7.63 -3.36
C THR A 340 9.89 -8.00 -3.58
N ALA A 341 10.83 -7.24 -3.02
CA ALA A 341 12.26 -7.44 -3.21
C ALA A 341 12.75 -8.74 -2.57
N ALA A 342 13.60 -9.47 -3.29
CA ALA A 342 14.30 -10.65 -2.78
C ALA A 342 15.29 -10.29 -1.64
N ASN A 343 15.90 -9.10 -1.69
CA ASN A 343 16.81 -8.60 -0.66
C ASN A 343 16.38 -7.21 -0.18
N ARG A 344 15.62 -7.19 0.92
CA ARG A 344 15.10 -5.96 1.53
C ARG A 344 16.21 -5.03 2.04
N ARG A 345 17.34 -5.61 2.49
CA ARG A 345 18.47 -4.81 2.98
C ARG A 345 19.06 -3.95 1.87
N VAL A 346 19.32 -4.53 0.70
CA VAL A 346 19.87 -3.80 -0.45
C VAL A 346 18.93 -2.67 -0.89
N GLU A 347 17.61 -2.91 -0.92
CA GLU A 347 16.65 -1.85 -1.27
C GLU A 347 16.64 -0.72 -0.23
N ALA A 348 16.79 -1.04 1.06
CA ALA A 348 16.89 -0.06 2.13
C ALA A 348 18.18 0.80 2.00
N GLU A 349 19.32 0.19 1.70
CA GLU A 349 20.58 0.88 1.45
C GLU A 349 20.50 1.77 0.19
N LEU A 350 19.89 1.27 -0.90
CA LEU A 350 19.62 2.05 -2.11
C LEU A 350 18.68 3.23 -1.87
N CYS A 351 17.69 3.07 -0.98
CA CYS A 351 16.85 4.18 -0.54
C CYS A 351 17.68 5.29 0.11
N ALA A 352 18.60 4.94 1.03
CA ALA A 352 19.52 5.91 1.64
C ALA A 352 20.41 6.62 0.60
N VAL A 353 20.93 5.87 -0.39
CA VAL A 353 21.70 6.45 -1.51
C VAL A 353 20.86 7.48 -2.27
N ARG A 354 19.62 7.15 -2.65
CA ARG A 354 18.70 8.06 -3.35
C ARG A 354 18.41 9.31 -2.51
N LEU A 355 18.16 9.15 -1.20
CA LEU A 355 17.88 10.25 -0.28
C LEU A 355 19.07 11.20 -0.11
N CYS A 356 20.31 10.67 -0.02
CA CYS A 356 21.52 11.47 0.07
C CYS A 356 21.91 12.13 -1.27
N SER A 357 21.58 11.51 -2.40
CA SER A 357 21.93 12.01 -3.74
C SER A 357 20.96 13.06 -4.28
N LEU A 358 19.90 13.41 -3.55
CA LEU A 358 18.98 14.48 -3.89
C LEU A 358 19.70 15.83 -3.94
N GLY A 359 20.29 16.17 -5.06
CA GLY A 359 21.04 17.42 -5.15
C GLY A 359 21.44 17.88 -6.55
N ALA A 360 21.48 16.98 -7.55
CA ALA A 360 22.09 17.34 -8.82
C ALA A 360 21.11 17.46 -10.02
N ASP A 361 20.11 16.60 -10.17
CA ASP A 361 19.44 16.46 -11.47
C ASP A 361 17.90 16.42 -11.44
N ASP A 362 17.23 16.66 -10.31
CA ASP A 362 15.77 16.55 -10.24
C ASP A 362 15.08 17.92 -10.31
N TYR A 363 14.09 18.09 -11.17
CA TYR A 363 13.32 19.34 -11.35
C TYR A 363 12.69 19.83 -10.03
N ASP A 364 12.24 18.90 -9.15
CA ASP A 364 11.70 19.25 -7.83
C ASP A 364 12.79 19.82 -6.89
N THR A 365 14.06 19.40 -7.04
CA THR A 365 15.19 19.94 -6.26
C THR A 365 15.71 21.26 -6.81
N LEU A 366 15.55 21.53 -8.11
CA LEU A 366 15.85 22.86 -8.68
C LEU A 366 14.92 23.93 -8.09
N GLY A 367 13.63 23.61 -7.95
CA GLY A 367 12.66 24.47 -7.27
C GLY A 367 13.08 24.78 -5.82
N GLY A 368 13.49 23.75 -5.07
CA GLY A 368 13.98 23.92 -3.69
C GLY A 368 15.30 24.71 -3.59
N ARG A 369 16.19 24.57 -4.56
CA ARG A 369 17.43 25.38 -4.63
C ARG A 369 17.12 26.84 -4.92
N VAL A 370 16.15 27.13 -5.79
CA VAL A 370 15.69 28.48 -6.06
C VAL A 370 15.04 29.08 -4.81
N GLU A 371 14.16 28.35 -4.12
CA GLU A 371 13.50 28.77 -2.89
C GLU A 371 14.52 29.05 -1.76
N ALA A 372 15.53 28.17 -1.60
CA ALA A 372 16.63 28.37 -0.64
C ALA A 372 17.54 29.57 -0.99
N LEU A 373 17.75 29.85 -2.28
CA LEU A 373 18.50 31.03 -2.72
C LEU A 373 17.68 32.32 -2.52
N GLU A 374 16.37 32.27 -2.78
CA GLU A 374 15.47 33.39 -2.53
C GLU A 374 15.37 33.72 -1.03
N GLU A 375 15.32 32.69 -0.17
CA GLU A 375 15.31 32.86 1.29
C GLU A 375 16.62 33.43 1.80
N LYS A 376 17.77 32.98 1.26
CA LYS A 376 19.09 33.57 1.56
C LYS A 376 19.17 35.02 1.10
N LEU A 377 18.63 35.39 -0.05
CA LEU A 377 18.55 36.74 -0.54
C LEU A 377 17.64 37.64 0.33
N LYS A 378 16.50 37.11 0.79
CA LYS A 378 15.58 37.81 1.70
C LYS A 378 16.21 38.03 3.09
N ASN A 379 17.00 37.08 3.56
CA ASN A 379 17.66 37.16 4.88
C ASN A 379 18.98 37.92 4.88
N GLY A 380 19.33 38.60 3.77
CA GLY A 380 20.40 39.59 3.72
C GLY A 380 21.81 39.03 3.96
N VAL A 381 22.17 37.98 3.24
CA VAL A 381 23.58 37.56 3.18
C VAL A 381 24.37 38.72 2.55
N PRO A 382 25.35 39.33 3.26
CA PRO A 382 26.13 40.39 2.68
C PRO A 382 26.86 39.83 1.45
N VAL A 383 26.51 40.32 0.28
CA VAL A 383 27.32 40.13 -0.92
C VAL A 383 28.65 40.81 -0.61
N GLN A 384 29.69 40.04 -0.39
CA GLN A 384 31.05 40.59 -0.39
C GLN A 384 31.28 41.16 -1.79
N MET A 385 31.05 42.46 -1.93
CA MET A 385 31.51 43.19 -3.08
C MET A 385 33.04 43.09 -3.09
N VAL A 386 33.58 42.33 -4.01
CA VAL A 386 35.00 42.36 -4.33
C VAL A 386 35.31 43.81 -4.73
N PRO A 387 36.25 44.48 -4.06
CA PRO A 387 36.55 45.87 -4.37
C PRO A 387 36.96 46.00 -5.84
N ALA A 388 36.41 46.97 -6.53
CA ALA A 388 36.66 47.27 -7.95
C ALA A 388 38.15 47.56 -8.32
N ALA A 389 39.06 47.47 -7.37
CA ALA A 389 40.50 47.67 -7.56
C ALA A 389 41.24 46.46 -8.18
N ALA A 390 40.60 45.29 -8.30
CA ALA A 390 41.23 44.12 -8.93
C ALA A 390 40.89 43.97 -10.43
N ALA A 391 40.07 44.86 -11.00
CA ALA A 391 39.64 44.79 -12.40
C ALA A 391 40.54 45.54 -13.39
N GLN A 392 41.66 46.11 -12.94
CA GLN A 392 42.57 46.90 -13.80
C GLN A 392 43.88 46.20 -14.20
N GLN A 393 44.02 44.89 -14.01
CA GLN A 393 45.19 44.12 -14.46
C GLN A 393 44.85 42.89 -15.33
N ALA A 394 43.70 42.86 -15.92
CA ALA A 394 43.46 41.96 -17.04
C ALA A 394 43.82 42.71 -18.34
N GLY A 395 45.13 42.78 -18.60
CA GLY A 395 45.67 43.25 -19.88
C GLY A 395 45.32 42.22 -20.94
N ASP A 396 44.95 42.76 -22.13
CA ASP A 396 44.93 42.14 -23.45
C ASP A 396 44.70 40.62 -23.50
N VAL A 397 43.47 40.21 -23.45
CA VAL A 397 43.06 38.90 -23.99
C VAL A 397 42.91 39.11 -25.51
N PRO A 398 43.74 38.46 -26.35
CA PRO A 398 43.55 38.50 -27.80
C PRO A 398 42.17 38.01 -28.16
N PRO A 399 41.54 38.52 -29.24
CA PRO A 399 40.26 38.03 -29.72
C PRO A 399 40.38 36.54 -30.06
N PRO A 400 39.29 35.76 -29.91
CA PRO A 400 39.30 34.35 -30.25
C PRO A 400 39.71 34.21 -31.72
N PRO A 401 40.52 33.18 -32.08
CA PRO A 401 40.95 32.96 -33.45
C PRO A 401 39.72 32.71 -34.35
N SER A 402 39.77 33.25 -35.58
CA SER A 402 38.78 32.97 -36.62
C SER A 402 38.87 31.50 -37.00
N ASP A 403 37.76 30.94 -37.52
CA ASP A 403 37.65 29.52 -37.94
C ASP A 403 38.71 29.06 -38.94
N ASP A 404 39.43 30.00 -39.60
CA ASP A 404 40.50 29.73 -40.55
C ASP A 404 41.87 29.41 -39.91
N ASP A 405 42.04 29.63 -38.59
CA ASP A 405 43.31 29.42 -37.86
C ASP A 405 43.32 28.13 -37.00
N ALA A 406 42.29 27.28 -37.10
CA ALA A 406 42.27 26.01 -36.37
C ALA A 406 43.23 24.99 -37.05
N PRO A 407 44.11 24.35 -36.26
CA PRO A 407 44.97 23.29 -36.82
C PRO A 407 44.05 22.13 -37.31
N PRO A 408 44.42 21.47 -38.45
CA PRO A 408 43.68 20.35 -38.96
C PRO A 408 43.62 19.23 -37.90
N LEU A 409 42.43 18.63 -37.72
CA LEU A 409 42.26 17.46 -36.90
C LEU A 409 43.17 16.31 -37.39
N PRO A 410 43.79 15.53 -36.48
CA PRO A 410 44.58 14.37 -36.89
C PRO A 410 43.72 13.42 -37.75
N GLY A 411 44.30 12.94 -38.84
CA GLY A 411 43.64 11.97 -39.73
C GLY A 411 43.54 10.62 -39.04
N ASP A 412 42.62 9.79 -39.54
CA ASP A 412 42.28 8.46 -38.99
C ASP A 412 43.47 7.48 -38.89
N GLU A 413 44.64 7.84 -39.44
CA GLU A 413 45.85 7.00 -39.44
C GLU A 413 46.60 7.01 -38.09
N ASP A 414 46.35 7.99 -37.19
CA ASP A 414 47.01 8.12 -35.91
C ASP A 414 46.20 7.61 -34.69
N ALA A 415 45.06 6.97 -34.92
CA ALA A 415 44.23 6.38 -33.85
C ALA A 415 44.80 5.03 -33.37
N PRO A 416 44.86 4.78 -32.05
CA PRO A 416 45.28 3.48 -31.53
C PRO A 416 44.40 2.33 -32.04
N ASP A 417 44.96 1.13 -32.19
CA ASP A 417 44.27 -0.05 -32.79
C ASP A 417 42.96 -0.46 -32.11
N TRP A 418 42.73 -0.06 -30.87
CA TRP A 418 41.46 -0.33 -30.15
C TRP A 418 40.33 0.64 -30.53
N ALA A 419 40.59 1.73 -31.27
CA ALA A 419 39.62 2.73 -31.69
C ALA A 419 39.24 2.59 -33.19
N ARG A 420 39.76 1.59 -33.87
CA ARG A 420 39.40 1.27 -35.26
C ARG A 420 38.15 0.40 -35.26
N GLU A 421 37.03 0.95 -35.65
CA GLU A 421 35.83 0.17 -35.96
C GLU A 421 36.09 -0.63 -37.25
N GLU A 422 35.89 -1.96 -37.22
CA GLU A 422 35.90 -2.78 -38.42
C GLU A 422 34.76 -2.32 -39.36
N ASP A 423 35.12 -1.89 -40.55
CA ASP A 423 34.24 -1.51 -41.65
C ASP A 423 33.38 -2.73 -42.05
N GLY A 424 32.27 -2.92 -41.35
CA GLY A 424 31.17 -3.76 -41.78
C GLY A 424 30.17 -2.88 -42.50
N THR A 425 30.16 -2.95 -43.83
CA THR A 425 29.20 -2.31 -44.73
C THR A 425 27.78 -2.46 -44.23
N ALA A 426 27.28 -1.50 -43.47
CA ALA A 426 25.86 -1.30 -43.19
C ALA A 426 25.32 -0.33 -44.22
N ALA A 427 24.56 -0.86 -45.18
CA ALA A 427 23.80 -0.08 -46.14
C ALA A 427 22.93 0.95 -45.39
N ASP A 428 23.06 2.17 -45.84
CA ASP A 428 22.22 3.32 -45.50
C ASP A 428 20.74 2.96 -45.68
N THR A 429 20.05 2.65 -44.60
CA THR A 429 18.58 2.52 -44.59
C THR A 429 18.02 3.88 -44.19
N PRO A 430 17.22 4.52 -45.03
CA PRO A 430 16.65 5.82 -44.71
C PRO A 430 15.77 5.68 -43.45
N LYS A 431 15.90 6.61 -42.52
CA LYS A 431 14.95 6.78 -41.39
C LYS A 431 13.57 6.92 -41.99
N GLN A 432 12.76 5.86 -41.95
CA GLN A 432 11.36 5.90 -42.32
C GLN A 432 10.64 6.82 -41.31
N GLU A 433 10.13 7.94 -41.80
CA GLU A 433 9.16 8.75 -41.09
C GLU A 433 7.93 7.87 -40.81
N VAL A 434 7.69 7.64 -39.51
CA VAL A 434 6.56 6.86 -39.02
C VAL A 434 5.28 7.63 -39.31
N THR A 435 4.60 7.31 -40.40
CA THR A 435 3.36 7.98 -40.81
C THR A 435 2.20 7.37 -40.05
N LEU A 436 1.48 8.19 -39.27
CA LEU A 436 0.25 7.79 -38.60
C LEU A 436 -0.78 7.32 -39.64
N TRP A 437 -1.44 6.20 -39.41
CA TRP A 437 -2.48 5.70 -40.29
C TRP A 437 -3.68 6.64 -40.32
N SER A 438 -4.02 7.15 -41.52
CA SER A 438 -5.09 8.17 -41.69
C SER A 438 -6.47 7.70 -41.24
N GLN A 439 -6.71 6.38 -41.18
CA GLN A 439 -7.97 5.78 -40.73
C GLN A 439 -7.98 5.43 -39.23
N TRP A 440 -7.01 5.90 -38.44
CA TRP A 440 -6.93 5.59 -37.02
C TRP A 440 -8.12 6.13 -36.22
N GLN A 441 -8.53 7.37 -36.44
CA GLN A 441 -9.69 7.97 -35.77
C GLN A 441 -11.02 7.30 -36.17
N PRO A 442 -11.31 7.07 -37.46
CA PRO A 442 -12.46 6.27 -37.90
C PRO A 442 -12.48 4.84 -37.30
N LEU A 443 -11.31 4.22 -37.12
CA LEU A 443 -11.23 2.91 -36.46
C LEU A 443 -11.67 2.98 -35.00
N LEU A 444 -11.18 3.96 -34.24
CA LEU A 444 -11.57 4.15 -32.84
C LEU A 444 -13.08 4.35 -32.67
N GLU A 445 -13.69 5.12 -33.59
CA GLU A 445 -15.16 5.30 -33.61
C GLU A 445 -15.89 3.98 -33.92
N ALA A 446 -15.40 3.22 -34.89
CA ALA A 446 -15.99 1.94 -35.28
C ALA A 446 -15.85 0.83 -34.21
N LEU A 447 -14.92 0.97 -33.27
CA LEU A 447 -14.72 0.07 -32.13
C LEU A 447 -15.65 0.39 -30.96
N THR A 448 -16.30 1.55 -30.95
CA THR A 448 -17.22 1.95 -29.86
C THR A 448 -18.35 0.95 -29.73
N GLY A 449 -18.53 0.39 -28.52
CA GLY A 449 -19.56 -0.60 -28.22
C GLY A 449 -19.28 -2.02 -28.73
N LYS A 450 -18.19 -2.25 -29.48
CA LYS A 450 -17.81 -3.58 -30.00
C LYS A 450 -16.72 -4.26 -29.19
N ILE A 451 -15.95 -3.50 -28.43
CA ILE A 451 -14.93 -3.98 -27.49
C ILE A 451 -15.25 -3.50 -26.07
N ASN A 452 -14.57 -4.07 -25.07
CA ASN A 452 -14.75 -3.66 -23.68
C ASN A 452 -14.46 -2.17 -23.51
N ILE A 453 -15.32 -1.45 -22.76
CA ILE A 453 -15.23 0.00 -22.52
C ILE A 453 -13.84 0.40 -21.99
N GLY A 454 -13.28 -0.38 -21.06
CA GLY A 454 -11.94 -0.12 -20.51
C GLY A 454 -10.84 -0.27 -21.58
N ALA A 455 -10.90 -1.29 -22.44
CA ALA A 455 -9.96 -1.48 -23.54
C ALA A 455 -10.08 -0.37 -24.58
N HIS A 456 -11.31 0.03 -24.94
CA HIS A 456 -11.55 1.14 -25.86
C HIS A 456 -10.98 2.46 -25.35
N THR A 457 -11.24 2.80 -24.08
CA THR A 457 -10.77 4.05 -23.46
C THR A 457 -9.23 4.10 -23.41
N ASN A 458 -8.57 3.02 -22.99
CA ASN A 458 -7.11 2.96 -22.94
C ASN A 458 -6.48 3.05 -24.34
N ILE A 459 -6.99 2.30 -25.33
CA ILE A 459 -6.50 2.38 -26.73
C ILE A 459 -6.68 3.80 -27.28
N LYS A 460 -7.79 4.47 -26.99
CA LYS A 460 -8.06 5.84 -27.43
C LYS A 460 -7.11 6.87 -26.81
N LEU A 461 -6.73 6.70 -25.54
CA LEU A 461 -5.90 7.66 -24.79
C LEU A 461 -4.40 7.41 -24.96
N SER A 462 -3.97 6.13 -25.02
CA SER A 462 -2.56 5.75 -24.89
C SER A 462 -2.06 4.86 -26.04
N ALA A 463 -2.71 4.89 -27.22
CA ALA A 463 -2.23 4.15 -28.38
C ALA A 463 -2.32 4.96 -29.67
N LYS A 464 -1.42 4.64 -30.63
CA LYS A 464 -1.35 5.24 -31.99
C LYS A 464 -1.29 4.12 -33.01
N GLY A 465 -2.03 4.26 -34.10
CA GLY A 465 -2.01 3.31 -35.20
C GLY A 465 -1.06 3.77 -36.31
N VAL A 466 -0.15 2.89 -36.71
CA VAL A 466 0.83 3.12 -37.76
C VAL A 466 0.73 2.01 -38.80
N LEU A 467 0.91 2.33 -40.05
CA LEU A 467 0.94 1.34 -41.14
C LEU A 467 2.39 0.98 -41.48
N GLU A 468 2.80 -0.28 -41.25
CA GLU A 468 4.11 -0.81 -41.60
C GLU A 468 3.92 -2.08 -42.46
N ASP A 469 4.56 -2.16 -43.62
CA ASP A 469 4.56 -3.33 -44.48
C ASP A 469 3.18 -3.97 -44.71
N ASN A 470 2.16 -3.15 -44.93
CA ASN A 470 0.76 -3.57 -45.08
C ASN A 470 0.17 -4.24 -43.82
N ALA A 471 0.73 -3.94 -42.63
CA ALA A 471 0.21 -4.32 -41.33
C ALA A 471 -0.08 -3.07 -40.50
N LEU A 472 -1.21 -3.06 -39.77
CA LEU A 472 -1.52 -2.05 -38.80
C LEU A 472 -0.79 -2.39 -37.48
N VAL A 473 0.16 -1.55 -37.10
CA VAL A 473 0.88 -1.64 -35.84
C VAL A 473 0.26 -0.66 -34.84
N ILE A 474 -0.24 -1.16 -33.75
CA ILE A 474 -0.78 -0.38 -32.64
C ILE A 474 0.35 -0.16 -31.64
N LEU A 475 0.88 1.06 -31.60
CA LEU A 475 1.90 1.48 -30.66
C LEU A 475 1.23 1.95 -29.36
N CYS A 476 1.43 1.23 -28.27
CA CYS A 476 0.87 1.54 -26.95
C CYS A 476 1.93 2.23 -26.09
N GLU A 477 1.55 3.34 -25.42
CA GLU A 477 2.46 4.10 -24.57
C GLU A 477 2.71 3.40 -23.22
N ASP A 478 1.82 2.47 -22.82
CA ASP A 478 1.93 1.71 -21.56
C ASP A 478 1.64 0.21 -21.78
N LYS A 479 2.21 -0.60 -20.89
CA LYS A 479 2.11 -2.07 -20.92
C LYS A 479 0.69 -2.58 -20.71
N MET A 480 -0.13 -1.87 -19.93
CA MET A 480 -1.51 -2.27 -19.67
C MET A 480 -2.37 -2.13 -20.92
N THR A 481 -2.22 -1.03 -21.67
CA THR A 481 -2.88 -0.81 -22.96
C THR A 481 -2.45 -1.86 -23.98
N ALA A 482 -1.16 -2.23 -24.03
CA ALA A 482 -0.66 -3.28 -24.90
C ALA A 482 -1.30 -4.65 -24.59
N ILE A 483 -1.41 -5.04 -23.32
CA ILE A 483 -2.08 -6.28 -22.89
C ILE A 483 -3.56 -6.27 -23.25
N LEU A 484 -4.27 -5.15 -23.06
CA LEU A 484 -5.70 -5.04 -23.37
C LEU A 484 -5.97 -5.07 -24.89
N ALA A 485 -5.10 -4.46 -25.70
CA ALA A 485 -5.20 -4.45 -27.16
C ALA A 485 -4.86 -5.83 -27.76
N ALA A 486 -3.90 -6.56 -27.17
CA ALA A 486 -3.45 -7.88 -27.63
C ALA A 486 -4.40 -9.02 -27.26
N LYS A 487 -5.43 -8.82 -26.41
CA LYS A 487 -6.42 -9.86 -26.11
C LYS A 487 -7.11 -10.35 -27.38
N GLU A 488 -7.25 -11.68 -27.54
CA GLU A 488 -7.84 -12.33 -28.73
C GLU A 488 -9.23 -11.74 -29.09
N SER A 489 -10.06 -11.48 -28.09
CA SER A 489 -11.37 -10.85 -28.26
C SER A 489 -11.32 -9.41 -28.75
N THR A 490 -10.27 -8.66 -28.43
CA THR A 490 -10.09 -7.26 -28.81
C THR A 490 -9.43 -7.18 -30.19
N ILE A 491 -8.34 -7.94 -30.40
CA ILE A 491 -7.55 -7.89 -31.62
C ILE A 491 -8.32 -8.43 -32.85
N SER A 492 -9.22 -9.42 -32.64
CA SER A 492 -10.09 -9.94 -33.69
C SER A 492 -11.07 -8.88 -34.20
N VAL A 493 -11.68 -8.12 -33.30
CA VAL A 493 -12.60 -7.02 -33.63
C VAL A 493 -11.85 -5.87 -34.31
N ILE A 494 -10.66 -5.51 -33.80
CA ILE A 494 -9.81 -4.48 -34.43
C ILE A 494 -9.44 -4.89 -35.85
N ARG A 495 -9.04 -6.15 -36.07
CA ARG A 495 -8.69 -6.68 -37.41
C ARG A 495 -9.87 -6.61 -38.37
N GLU A 496 -11.06 -6.98 -37.93
CA GLU A 496 -12.28 -6.93 -38.74
C GLU A 496 -12.65 -5.49 -39.13
N GLN A 497 -12.62 -4.55 -38.18
CA GLN A 497 -12.98 -3.15 -38.48
C GLN A 497 -11.88 -2.46 -39.31
N ALA A 498 -10.59 -2.74 -39.05
CA ALA A 498 -9.49 -2.21 -39.83
C ALA A 498 -9.52 -2.71 -41.27
N ALA A 499 -9.87 -4.00 -41.52
CA ALA A 499 -10.04 -4.54 -42.85
C ALA A 499 -11.18 -3.86 -43.62
N LYS A 500 -12.29 -3.53 -42.94
CA LYS A 500 -13.42 -2.80 -43.55
C LYS A 500 -13.04 -1.39 -43.97
N LEU A 501 -12.25 -0.69 -43.14
CA LEU A 501 -11.79 0.67 -43.41
C LEU A 501 -10.69 0.72 -44.47
N ASN A 502 -9.83 -0.30 -44.52
CA ASN A 502 -8.72 -0.38 -45.48
C ASN A 502 -9.15 -0.94 -46.85
N GLY A 503 -10.35 -1.51 -46.97
CA GLY A 503 -10.85 -2.16 -48.19
C GLY A 503 -10.18 -3.50 -48.55
N ALA A 504 -9.22 -3.98 -47.73
CA ALA A 504 -8.50 -5.24 -47.89
C ALA A 504 -8.12 -5.83 -46.52
N PRO A 505 -7.93 -7.15 -46.40
CA PRO A 505 -7.48 -7.79 -45.18
C PRO A 505 -6.12 -7.22 -44.72
N ILE A 506 -6.05 -6.77 -43.46
CA ILE A 506 -4.85 -6.18 -42.87
C ILE A 506 -4.41 -6.99 -41.65
N LYS A 507 -3.11 -7.21 -41.50
CA LYS A 507 -2.54 -7.82 -40.30
C LYS A 507 -2.46 -6.76 -39.20
N VAL A 508 -2.84 -7.11 -37.97
CA VAL A 508 -2.76 -6.21 -36.80
C VAL A 508 -1.71 -6.74 -35.86
N LYS A 509 -0.78 -5.87 -35.46
CA LYS A 509 0.28 -6.14 -34.48
C LYS A 509 0.15 -5.11 -33.35
N VAL A 510 0.46 -5.49 -32.12
CA VAL A 510 0.50 -4.60 -30.96
C VAL A 510 1.95 -4.54 -30.47
N ARG A 511 2.47 -3.34 -30.24
CA ARG A 511 3.82 -3.10 -29.70
C ARG A 511 3.76 -2.06 -28.57
N GLU A 512 4.66 -2.15 -27.61
CA GLU A 512 4.89 -1.15 -26.57
C GLU A 512 5.86 -0.08 -27.11
N ALA A 513 5.57 1.19 -26.83
CA ALA A 513 6.44 2.31 -27.22
C ALA A 513 7.72 2.24 -26.40
N GLY A 514 8.84 1.84 -27.03
CA GLY A 514 10.13 1.57 -26.38
C GLY A 514 10.79 0.29 -26.88
N GLU A 515 10.09 -0.59 -27.60
CA GLU A 515 10.70 -1.67 -28.35
C GLU A 515 11.23 -1.11 -29.69
N GLU A 516 12.51 -0.75 -29.71
CA GLU A 516 13.22 -0.38 -30.94
C GLU A 516 13.14 -1.50 -31.98
N LEU A 517 13.05 -1.11 -33.23
CA LEU A 517 13.08 -1.94 -34.42
C LEU A 517 14.25 -2.94 -34.37
N GLY A 518 13.91 -4.20 -34.11
CA GLY A 518 14.74 -5.31 -34.54
C GLY A 518 15.94 -5.70 -33.68
N VAL A 519 15.73 -6.24 -32.46
CA VAL A 519 16.68 -7.21 -31.88
C VAL A 519 15.91 -8.47 -31.49
N LYS A 520 16.20 -9.56 -32.18
CA LYS A 520 15.76 -10.92 -31.84
C LYS A 520 16.30 -11.28 -30.44
N LYS A 521 15.46 -11.20 -29.41
CA LYS A 521 15.71 -11.81 -28.11
C LYS A 521 14.87 -13.09 -28.00
N ASN A 522 15.42 -14.21 -28.47
CA ASN A 522 15.02 -15.57 -28.07
C ASN A 522 15.94 -16.69 -28.60
N ILE A 523 17.15 -16.35 -29.06
CA ILE A 523 18.12 -17.39 -29.48
C ILE A 523 18.79 -18.06 -28.26
N ALA A 524 18.97 -17.35 -27.16
CA ALA A 524 19.71 -17.85 -25.99
C ALA A 524 18.97 -18.91 -25.16
N VAL A 525 17.64 -18.91 -25.14
CA VAL A 525 16.85 -19.88 -24.35
C VAL A 525 16.68 -21.19 -25.11
N ASP A 526 16.42 -21.13 -26.40
CA ASP A 526 16.29 -22.32 -27.24
C ASP A 526 17.64 -23.05 -27.40
N GLU A 527 18.75 -22.33 -27.55
CA GLU A 527 20.09 -22.92 -27.54
C GLU A 527 20.48 -23.55 -26.20
N LEU A 528 20.03 -22.96 -25.06
CA LEU A 528 20.21 -23.54 -23.74
C LEU A 528 19.37 -24.82 -23.54
N ILE A 529 18.14 -24.83 -24.04
CA ILE A 529 17.24 -25.99 -24.01
C ILE A 529 17.82 -27.13 -24.87
N ASP A 530 18.32 -26.83 -26.07
CA ASP A 530 18.91 -27.84 -26.94
C ASP A 530 20.26 -28.35 -26.40
N ARG A 531 21.04 -27.52 -25.74
CA ARG A 531 22.27 -27.92 -25.06
C ARG A 531 22.00 -28.78 -23.82
N ALA A 532 20.94 -28.46 -23.06
CA ALA A 532 20.48 -29.27 -21.92
C ALA A 532 19.96 -30.66 -22.39
N LYS A 533 19.23 -30.72 -23.52
CA LYS A 533 18.77 -31.96 -24.15
C LYS A 533 19.96 -32.83 -24.63
N SER A 534 20.98 -32.20 -25.18
CA SER A 534 22.19 -32.92 -25.62
C SER A 534 23.04 -33.47 -24.46
N MET A 535 22.80 -32.99 -23.25
CA MET A 535 23.45 -33.44 -22.00
C MET A 535 22.56 -34.36 -21.14
N ASP A 536 21.43 -34.84 -21.69
CA ASP A 536 20.48 -35.76 -21.03
C ASP A 536 19.84 -35.22 -19.74
N ILE A 537 19.70 -33.86 -19.64
CA ILE A 537 19.07 -33.18 -18.51
C ILE A 537 17.57 -32.96 -18.84
N GLN A 538 16.69 -33.57 -18.06
CA GLN A 538 15.25 -33.35 -18.20
C GLN A 538 14.86 -31.91 -17.80
N VAL A 539 14.47 -31.07 -18.77
CA VAL A 539 13.93 -29.73 -18.53
C VAL A 539 12.43 -29.84 -18.41
N LYS A 540 11.88 -29.59 -17.21
CA LYS A 540 10.43 -29.38 -17.00
C LYS A 540 10.10 -27.92 -17.31
N GLN A 541 9.22 -27.69 -18.27
CA GLN A 541 8.55 -26.39 -18.43
C GLN A 541 7.57 -26.21 -17.25
N LEU A 542 7.74 -25.12 -16.49
CA LEU A 542 6.83 -24.65 -15.46
C LEU A 542 5.78 -23.74 -16.09
#